data_b297b5c56b6ce87729a3852e07dca581
#
_entry.id   b297b5c56b6ce87729a3852e07dca581
#
_cell.length_a   1.000
_cell.length_b   1.000
_cell.length_c   1.000
_cell.angle_alpha   90.00
_cell.angle_beta   90.00
_cell.angle_gamma   90.00
#
_symmetry.space_group_name_H-M   'P 1'
#
loop_
_entity.id
_entity.type
_entity.pdbx_description
1 polymer ?
#
loop_
_entity_poly.entity_id
_entity_poly.type
_entity_poly.pdbx_seq_one_letter_code
_entity_poly.pdbx_strand_id
1 'polypeptide(L)'
;MSIFRTIALFVYLFGYMIVHYSVLCKAERALAAGDTETVRQLVKKHIPHWSKGVLNVTGVRLSVEGLDNIPKDGPCVFVANHRSYYDIPLLLAGLNEPYGILAKEELGKIPLLNRWMKLLGCVFVQRDDVRASVRALNDATAIVESGRSFIIFPEGTRYKGEEGGTGEFKAGAFRIAVKTSAPVVPVAISGARGLFEAHGNRATPGTVYVRVLPPIQTAGMSRAEQKQLPDAVRQTILAEL
;
A
#
# COMPACT_ATOMS: atom_id res chain seq x y z
N MET A 1 25.13 -1.14 15.15
CA MET A 1 23.82 -0.49 15.39
C MET A 1 22.72 -0.95 14.43
N SER A 2 22.97 -1.13 13.13
CA SER A 2 21.92 -1.54 12.16
C SER A 2 21.36 -2.96 12.41
N ILE A 3 22.17 -3.92 12.84
CA ILE A 3 21.72 -5.28 13.12
C ILE A 3 20.73 -5.31 14.30
N PHE A 4 20.97 -4.55 15.37
CA PHE A 4 20.06 -4.47 16.51
C PHE A 4 18.70 -3.86 16.11
N ARG A 5 18.70 -2.85 15.21
CA ARG A 5 17.45 -2.29 14.67
C ARG A 5 16.69 -3.30 13.81
N THR A 6 17.42 -4.11 13.06
CA THR A 6 16.81 -5.18 12.25
C THR A 6 16.18 -6.25 13.12
N ILE A 7 16.86 -6.68 14.19
CA ILE A 7 16.31 -7.60 15.18
C ILE A 7 15.07 -6.97 15.85
N ALA A 8 15.18 -5.72 16.32
CA ALA A 8 14.06 -5.00 16.93
C ALA A 8 12.86 -4.86 15.96
N LEU A 9 13.10 -4.66 14.66
CA LEU A 9 12.05 -4.65 13.63
C LEU A 9 11.28 -5.98 13.64
N PHE A 10 11.96 -7.11 13.52
CA PHE A 10 11.28 -8.41 13.47
C PHE A 10 10.59 -8.76 14.79
N VAL A 11 11.22 -8.46 15.92
CA VAL A 11 10.59 -8.63 17.26
C VAL A 11 9.32 -7.77 17.34
N TYR A 12 9.37 -6.53 16.88
CA TYR A 12 8.21 -5.64 16.88
C TYR A 12 7.11 -6.15 15.94
N LEU A 13 7.46 -6.52 14.69
CA LEU A 13 6.51 -7.00 13.68
C LEU A 13 5.66 -8.15 14.22
N PHE A 14 6.30 -9.19 14.75
CA PHE A 14 5.60 -10.36 15.24
C PHE A 14 5.05 -10.17 16.66
N GLY A 15 5.80 -9.50 17.54
CA GLY A 15 5.37 -9.22 18.91
C GLY A 15 4.09 -8.40 18.97
N TYR A 16 3.97 -7.37 18.11
CA TYR A 16 2.74 -6.59 18.02
C TYR A 16 1.53 -7.46 17.66
N MET A 17 1.67 -8.34 16.67
CA MET A 17 0.57 -9.22 16.24
C MET A 17 0.18 -10.22 17.33
N ILE A 18 1.14 -10.71 18.11
CA ILE A 18 0.88 -11.61 19.24
C ILE A 18 0.18 -10.87 20.38
N VAL A 19 0.67 -9.71 20.79
CA VAL A 19 0.07 -8.90 21.86
C VAL A 19 -1.36 -8.47 21.51
N HIS A 20 -1.63 -8.18 20.23
CA HIS A 20 -2.96 -7.77 19.76
C HIS A 20 -3.80 -8.92 19.20
N TYR A 21 -3.49 -10.17 19.56
CA TYR A 21 -4.22 -11.35 19.09
C TYR A 21 -5.71 -11.32 19.47
N SER A 22 -6.02 -10.86 20.69
CA SER A 22 -7.41 -10.71 21.14
C SER A 22 -8.20 -9.70 20.31
N VAL A 23 -7.54 -8.62 19.88
CA VAL A 23 -8.14 -7.61 18.98
C VAL A 23 -8.39 -8.20 17.60
N LEU A 24 -7.43 -8.97 17.07
CA LEU A 24 -7.59 -9.69 15.81
C LEU A 24 -8.81 -10.62 15.84
N CYS A 25 -8.94 -11.44 16.89
CA CYS A 25 -10.08 -12.32 17.05
C CYS A 25 -11.41 -11.56 17.22
N LYS A 26 -11.39 -10.38 17.88
CA LYS A 26 -12.57 -9.51 17.98
C LYS A 26 -12.99 -8.99 16.59
N ALA A 27 -12.02 -8.52 15.80
CA ALA A 27 -12.31 -8.02 14.46
C ALA A 27 -12.84 -9.10 13.51
N GLU A 28 -12.32 -10.33 13.60
CA GLU A 28 -12.82 -11.45 12.80
C GLU A 28 -14.24 -11.87 13.18
N ARG A 29 -14.56 -11.87 14.47
CA ARG A 29 -15.94 -12.15 14.94
C ARG A 29 -16.91 -11.07 14.45
N ALA A 30 -16.51 -9.79 14.52
CA ALA A 30 -17.30 -8.69 13.99
C ALA A 30 -17.51 -8.84 12.48
N LEU A 31 -16.48 -9.21 11.72
CA LEU A 31 -16.60 -9.48 10.28
C LEU A 31 -17.58 -10.62 9.99
N ALA A 32 -17.48 -11.73 10.73
CA ALA A 32 -18.38 -12.88 10.60
C ALA A 32 -19.83 -12.54 10.95
N ALA A 33 -20.04 -11.58 11.85
CA ALA A 33 -21.36 -11.06 12.21
C ALA A 33 -21.89 -9.96 11.26
N GLY A 34 -21.13 -9.57 10.22
CA GLY A 34 -21.49 -8.48 9.31
C GLY A 34 -21.31 -7.07 9.90
N ASP A 35 -20.71 -6.94 11.10
CA ASP A 35 -20.40 -5.65 11.75
C ASP A 35 -19.15 -5.03 11.14
N THR A 36 -19.31 -4.47 9.95
CA THR A 36 -18.22 -3.84 9.17
C THR A 36 -17.69 -2.59 9.84
N GLU A 37 -18.52 -1.88 10.63
CA GLU A 37 -18.10 -0.66 11.32
C GLU A 37 -17.11 -0.97 12.46
N THR A 38 -17.37 -1.96 13.28
CA THR A 38 -16.40 -2.41 14.30
C THR A 38 -15.10 -2.86 13.66
N VAL A 39 -15.14 -3.59 12.54
CA VAL A 39 -13.92 -3.97 11.80
C VAL A 39 -13.17 -2.74 11.36
N ARG A 40 -13.84 -1.77 10.73
CA ARG A 40 -13.24 -0.53 10.25
C ARG A 40 -12.55 0.24 11.37
N GLN A 41 -13.20 0.40 12.53
CA GLN A 41 -12.65 1.10 13.69
C GLN A 41 -11.40 0.41 14.25
N LEU A 42 -11.43 -0.92 14.37
CA LEU A 42 -10.28 -1.69 14.86
C LEU A 42 -9.09 -1.60 13.89
N VAL A 43 -9.33 -1.74 12.59
CA VAL A 43 -8.30 -1.62 11.55
C VAL A 43 -7.73 -0.20 11.55
N LYS A 44 -8.57 0.84 11.56
CA LYS A 44 -8.17 2.25 11.60
C LYS A 44 -7.32 2.59 12.82
N LYS A 45 -7.59 1.98 13.96
CA LYS A 45 -6.82 2.18 15.18
C LYS A 45 -5.48 1.44 15.15
N HIS A 46 -5.49 0.15 14.77
CA HIS A 46 -4.35 -0.73 14.99
C HIS A 46 -3.34 -0.76 13.85
N ILE A 47 -3.76 -0.63 12.58
CA ILE A 47 -2.85 -0.71 11.44
C ILE A 47 -1.91 0.51 11.36
N PRO A 48 -2.38 1.76 11.45
CA PRO A 48 -1.46 2.91 11.46
C PRO A 48 -0.55 2.92 12.71
N HIS A 49 -1.06 2.47 13.86
CA HIS A 49 -0.24 2.35 15.07
C HIS A 49 0.89 1.35 14.90
N TRP A 50 0.60 0.16 14.35
CA TRP A 50 1.61 -0.84 14.00
C TRP A 50 2.63 -0.27 13.01
N SER A 51 2.18 0.39 11.95
CA SER A 51 3.04 0.97 10.92
C SER A 51 3.97 2.05 11.49
N LYS A 52 3.44 2.96 12.31
CA LYS A 52 4.24 3.97 13.02
C LYS A 52 5.28 3.34 13.95
N GLY A 53 4.92 2.26 14.64
CA GLY A 53 5.86 1.52 15.47
C GLY A 53 6.98 0.88 14.66
N VAL A 54 6.71 0.32 13.48
CA VAL A 54 7.74 -0.17 12.53
C VAL A 54 8.73 0.94 12.19
N LEU A 55 8.24 2.13 11.83
CA LEU A 55 9.09 3.28 11.51
C LEU A 55 9.92 3.73 12.73
N ASN A 56 9.32 3.78 13.90
CA ASN A 56 9.98 4.19 15.14
C ASN A 56 11.13 3.25 15.53
N VAL A 57 10.90 1.92 15.56
CA VAL A 57 11.94 0.97 15.97
C VAL A 57 13.10 0.91 14.98
N THR A 58 12.87 1.26 13.74
CA THR A 58 13.91 1.33 12.70
C THR A 58 14.56 2.71 12.61
N GLY A 59 13.98 3.73 13.26
CA GLY A 59 14.47 5.11 13.24
C GLY A 59 14.16 5.84 11.93
N VAL A 60 13.15 5.39 11.21
CA VAL A 60 12.66 6.04 9.98
C VAL A 60 11.75 7.21 10.36
N ARG A 61 12.09 8.40 9.87
CA ARG A 61 11.25 9.59 9.95
C ARG A 61 10.46 9.73 8.66
N LEU A 62 9.16 9.80 8.77
CA LEU A 62 8.23 9.97 7.66
C LEU A 62 7.83 11.44 7.53
N SER A 63 8.09 12.02 6.35
CA SER A 63 7.52 13.32 5.94
C SER A 63 6.43 13.07 4.90
N VAL A 64 5.23 13.60 5.13
CA VAL A 64 4.09 13.45 4.21
C VAL A 64 3.63 14.82 3.75
N GLU A 65 3.47 14.98 2.45
CA GLU A 65 2.99 16.20 1.81
C GLU A 65 1.80 15.89 0.90
N GLY A 66 0.95 16.88 0.66
CA GLY A 66 -0.14 16.80 -0.32
C GLY A 66 -1.35 15.97 0.13
N LEU A 67 -1.56 15.72 1.42
CA LEU A 67 -2.74 14.98 1.91
C LEU A 67 -4.07 15.62 1.50
N ASP A 68 -4.09 16.93 1.23
CA ASP A 68 -5.26 17.66 0.74
C ASP A 68 -5.66 17.27 -0.70
N ASN A 69 -4.77 16.61 -1.45
CA ASN A 69 -5.04 16.05 -2.76
C ASN A 69 -5.90 14.77 -2.71
N ILE A 70 -6.06 14.17 -1.54
CA ILE A 70 -6.91 12.98 -1.39
C ILE A 70 -8.38 13.38 -1.56
N PRO A 71 -9.11 12.79 -2.53
CA PRO A 71 -10.53 13.06 -2.71
C PRO A 71 -11.32 12.81 -1.42
N LYS A 72 -12.19 13.73 -1.06
CA LYS A 72 -13.05 13.61 0.13
C LYS A 72 -14.35 12.88 -0.17
N ASP A 73 -14.76 12.93 -1.44
CA ASP A 73 -16.02 12.35 -1.91
C ASP A 73 -15.75 11.06 -2.68
N GLY A 74 -16.06 9.93 -2.07
CA GLY A 74 -15.94 8.62 -2.69
C GLY A 74 -14.52 8.00 -2.64
N PRO A 75 -14.40 6.77 -3.15
CA PRO A 75 -13.14 6.04 -3.16
C PRO A 75 -12.19 6.53 -4.23
N CYS A 76 -10.90 6.32 -4.02
CA CYS A 76 -9.84 6.53 -5.02
C CYS A 76 -8.89 5.34 -5.08
N VAL A 77 -8.10 5.26 -6.15
CA VAL A 77 -7.04 4.28 -6.31
C VAL A 77 -5.69 4.99 -6.17
N PHE A 78 -5.02 4.74 -5.05
CA PHE A 78 -3.65 5.23 -4.86
C PHE A 78 -2.69 4.40 -5.70
N VAL A 79 -1.87 5.07 -6.49
CA VAL A 79 -0.86 4.46 -7.34
C VAL A 79 0.50 4.97 -6.90
N ALA A 80 1.33 4.08 -6.35
CA ALA A 80 2.65 4.44 -5.82
C ALA A 80 3.78 3.70 -6.54
N ASN A 81 4.96 4.30 -6.62
CA ASN A 81 6.19 3.61 -6.98
C ASN A 81 6.59 2.64 -5.86
N HIS A 82 7.29 1.54 -6.23
CA HIS A 82 7.64 0.48 -5.28
C HIS A 82 9.14 0.17 -5.30
N ARG A 83 9.83 0.51 -4.22
CA ARG A 83 11.28 0.31 -4.11
C ARG A 83 11.72 -0.43 -2.84
N SER A 84 10.86 -0.43 -1.81
CA SER A 84 11.23 -0.95 -0.49
C SER A 84 10.10 -1.74 0.16
N TYR A 85 10.45 -2.62 1.08
CA TYR A 85 9.49 -3.20 2.03
C TYR A 85 8.89 -2.12 2.94
N TYR A 86 9.60 -1.00 3.15
CA TYR A 86 9.08 0.12 3.93
C TYR A 86 7.93 0.87 3.26
N ASP A 87 7.74 0.76 1.93
CA ASP A 87 6.67 1.49 1.23
C ASP A 87 5.30 1.18 1.83
N ILE A 88 5.07 -0.08 2.25
CA ILE A 88 3.81 -0.49 2.86
C ILE A 88 3.55 0.22 4.21
N PRO A 89 4.42 0.09 5.24
CA PRO A 89 4.20 0.80 6.50
C PRO A 89 4.27 2.33 6.36
N LEU A 90 5.01 2.87 5.39
CA LEU A 90 5.01 4.32 5.12
C LEU A 90 3.64 4.80 4.67
N LEU A 91 3.01 4.13 3.69
CA LEU A 91 1.68 4.48 3.21
C LEU A 91 0.61 4.26 4.30
N LEU A 92 0.66 3.14 5.02
CA LEU A 92 -0.29 2.83 6.08
C LEU A 92 -0.16 3.76 7.32
N ALA A 93 1.01 4.36 7.52
CA ALA A 93 1.25 5.35 8.57
C ALA A 93 0.94 6.78 8.12
N GLY A 94 1.17 7.09 6.85
CA GLY A 94 1.15 8.44 6.28
C GLY A 94 -0.18 8.84 5.67
N LEU A 95 -0.90 7.93 5.05
CA LEU A 95 -2.24 8.18 4.56
C LEU A 95 -3.23 8.09 5.72
N ASN A 96 -4.10 9.07 5.89
CA ASN A 96 -4.98 9.22 7.06
C ASN A 96 -5.88 8.01 7.36
N GLU A 97 -6.05 7.10 6.40
CA GLU A 97 -6.84 5.87 6.53
C GLU A 97 -6.02 4.65 6.09
N PRO A 98 -6.19 3.48 6.72
CA PRO A 98 -5.58 2.25 6.27
C PRO A 98 -6.38 1.66 5.11
N TYR A 99 -5.73 1.54 3.96
CA TYR A 99 -6.34 1.02 2.73
C TYR A 99 -5.83 -0.37 2.39
N GLY A 100 -6.68 -1.19 1.76
CA GLY A 100 -6.28 -2.47 1.19
C GLY A 100 -5.21 -2.31 0.10
N ILE A 101 -4.39 -3.33 -0.07
CA ILE A 101 -3.23 -3.31 -0.97
C ILE A 101 -3.22 -4.58 -1.81
N LEU A 102 -2.84 -4.48 -3.08
CA LEU A 102 -2.57 -5.65 -3.89
C LEU A 102 -1.21 -6.26 -3.47
N ALA A 103 -1.26 -7.38 -2.77
CA ALA A 103 -0.13 -7.99 -2.09
C ALA A 103 0.30 -9.32 -2.74
N LYS A 104 1.58 -9.68 -2.60
CA LYS A 104 2.10 -10.95 -3.09
C LYS A 104 1.49 -12.13 -2.32
N GLU A 105 1.11 -13.23 -3.02
CA GLU A 105 0.45 -14.40 -2.44
C GLU A 105 1.19 -15.00 -1.25
N GLU A 106 2.53 -15.00 -1.27
CA GLU A 106 3.33 -15.58 -0.20
C GLU A 106 3.14 -14.90 1.15
N LEU A 107 2.76 -13.61 1.16
CA LEU A 107 2.40 -12.92 2.40
C LEU A 107 1.12 -13.50 3.02
N GLY A 108 0.23 -14.04 2.19
CA GLY A 108 -0.96 -14.77 2.63
C GLY A 108 -0.67 -16.08 3.37
N LYS A 109 0.57 -16.58 3.31
CA LYS A 109 1.01 -17.81 3.99
C LYS A 109 1.63 -17.54 5.38
N ILE A 110 1.89 -16.26 5.71
CA ILE A 110 2.49 -15.88 7.00
C ILE A 110 1.38 -15.80 8.07
N PRO A 111 1.44 -16.63 9.11
CA PRO A 111 0.45 -16.65 10.20
C PRO A 111 0.29 -15.26 10.84
N LEU A 112 -0.90 -14.95 11.31
CA LEU A 112 -1.31 -13.66 11.89
C LEU A 112 -1.26 -12.49 10.90
N LEU A 113 -0.18 -12.32 10.13
CA LEU A 113 -0.06 -11.27 9.12
C LEU A 113 -1.18 -11.39 8.09
N ASN A 114 -1.41 -12.59 7.55
CA ASN A 114 -2.45 -12.83 6.55
C ASN A 114 -3.85 -12.48 7.08
N ARG A 115 -4.11 -12.69 8.36
CA ARG A 115 -5.41 -12.39 8.99
C ARG A 115 -5.63 -10.89 9.10
N TRP A 116 -4.61 -10.13 9.56
CA TRP A 116 -4.65 -8.67 9.58
C TRP A 116 -4.77 -8.08 8.16
N MET A 117 -4.04 -8.64 7.19
CA MET A 117 -4.13 -8.20 5.79
C MET A 117 -5.52 -8.41 5.19
N LYS A 118 -6.19 -9.53 5.52
CA LYS A 118 -7.58 -9.76 5.10
C LYS A 118 -8.55 -8.74 5.70
N LEU A 119 -8.42 -8.44 7.00
CA LEU A 119 -9.24 -7.41 7.66
C LEU A 119 -9.01 -6.02 7.07
N LEU A 120 -7.77 -5.71 6.69
CA LEU A 120 -7.44 -4.47 5.97
C LEU A 120 -8.09 -4.41 4.58
N GLY A 121 -8.44 -5.55 3.99
CA GLY A 121 -8.95 -5.66 2.63
C GLY A 121 -7.85 -5.81 1.58
N CYS A 122 -6.71 -6.42 1.95
CA CYS A 122 -5.68 -6.76 0.98
C CYS A 122 -6.15 -7.90 0.07
N VAL A 123 -5.79 -7.81 -1.19
CA VAL A 123 -6.00 -8.85 -2.20
C VAL A 123 -4.66 -9.51 -2.50
N PHE A 124 -4.61 -10.83 -2.43
CA PHE A 124 -3.40 -11.59 -2.71
C PHE A 124 -3.34 -11.98 -4.18
N VAL A 125 -2.16 -11.78 -4.81
CA VAL A 125 -1.95 -12.06 -6.22
C VAL A 125 -0.75 -12.98 -6.44
N GLN A 126 -0.97 -14.01 -7.24
CA GLN A 126 0.10 -14.82 -7.81
C GLN A 126 0.53 -14.19 -9.14
N ARG A 127 1.67 -13.50 -9.12
CA ARG A 127 2.11 -12.61 -10.21
C ARG A 127 2.49 -13.34 -11.49
N ASP A 128 2.86 -14.61 -11.38
CA ASP A 128 3.30 -15.46 -12.49
C ASP A 128 2.12 -16.17 -13.18
N ASP A 129 0.90 -16.07 -12.63
CA ASP A 129 -0.35 -16.56 -13.22
C ASP A 129 -1.22 -15.39 -13.68
N VAL A 130 -1.38 -15.27 -15.00
CA VAL A 130 -2.20 -14.22 -15.62
C VAL A 130 -3.66 -14.33 -15.20
N ARG A 131 -4.22 -15.54 -15.07
CA ARG A 131 -5.61 -15.74 -14.66
C ARG A 131 -5.81 -15.36 -13.19
N ALA A 132 -4.86 -15.73 -12.33
CA ALA A 132 -4.88 -15.32 -10.91
C ALA A 132 -4.74 -13.79 -10.79
N SER A 133 -3.89 -13.17 -11.60
CA SER A 133 -3.77 -11.70 -11.63
C SER A 133 -5.06 -11.00 -12.05
N VAL A 134 -5.77 -11.52 -13.06
CA VAL A 134 -7.08 -10.98 -13.46
C VAL A 134 -8.13 -11.14 -12.37
N ARG A 135 -8.18 -12.29 -11.69
CA ARG A 135 -9.08 -12.49 -10.54
C ARG A 135 -8.79 -11.48 -9.43
N ALA A 136 -7.52 -11.35 -9.04
CA ALA A 136 -7.11 -10.40 -8.00
C ALA A 136 -7.47 -8.94 -8.34
N LEU A 137 -7.35 -8.54 -9.60
CA LEU A 137 -7.77 -7.21 -10.06
C LEU A 137 -9.30 -7.04 -10.00
N ASN A 138 -10.08 -8.09 -10.29
CA ASN A 138 -11.53 -8.05 -10.14
C ASN A 138 -11.94 -7.94 -8.66
N ASP A 139 -11.27 -8.68 -7.76
CA ASP A 139 -11.53 -8.60 -6.32
C ASP A 139 -11.20 -7.20 -5.77
N ALA A 140 -10.07 -6.62 -6.21
CA ALA A 140 -9.73 -5.24 -5.86
C ALA A 140 -10.72 -4.22 -6.45
N THR A 141 -11.27 -4.47 -7.64
CA THR A 141 -12.32 -3.65 -8.24
C THR A 141 -13.58 -3.67 -7.37
N ALA A 142 -14.02 -4.83 -6.93
CA ALA A 142 -15.19 -4.96 -6.05
C ALA A 142 -15.01 -4.21 -4.71
N ILE A 143 -13.77 -4.15 -4.18
CA ILE A 143 -13.47 -3.34 -2.99
C ILE A 143 -13.69 -1.86 -3.28
N VAL A 144 -13.23 -1.35 -4.41
CA VAL A 144 -13.42 0.06 -4.79
C VAL A 144 -14.88 0.36 -5.08
N GLU A 145 -15.60 -0.54 -5.75
CA GLU A 145 -17.06 -0.44 -5.98
C GLU A 145 -17.86 -0.40 -4.65
N SER A 146 -17.34 -1.03 -3.58
CA SER A 146 -17.94 -0.95 -2.24
C SER A 146 -17.70 0.38 -1.50
N GLY A 147 -17.04 1.36 -2.14
CA GLY A 147 -16.77 2.68 -1.56
C GLY A 147 -15.45 2.76 -0.78
N ARG A 148 -14.55 1.77 -0.90
CA ARG A 148 -13.26 1.75 -0.20
C ARG A 148 -12.13 2.05 -1.16
N SER A 149 -11.24 2.97 -0.80
CA SER A 149 -10.02 3.24 -1.57
C SER A 149 -9.04 2.06 -1.49
N PHE A 150 -8.16 1.97 -2.48
CA PHE A 150 -7.23 0.86 -2.62
C PHE A 150 -5.85 1.32 -3.07
N ILE A 151 -4.78 0.68 -2.60
CA ILE A 151 -3.40 0.99 -2.97
C ILE A 151 -2.87 -0.04 -3.96
N ILE A 152 -2.19 0.41 -4.99
CA ILE A 152 -1.57 -0.41 -6.01
C ILE A 152 -0.14 0.04 -6.28
N PHE A 153 0.74 -0.93 -6.47
CA PHE A 153 2.08 -0.73 -7.01
C PHE A 153 2.11 -1.27 -8.44
N PRO A 154 1.97 -0.42 -9.47
CA PRO A 154 1.75 -0.87 -10.85
C PRO A 154 2.96 -1.56 -11.48
N GLU A 155 4.15 -1.38 -10.90
CA GLU A 155 5.36 -2.10 -11.29
C GLU A 155 5.22 -3.62 -11.09
N GLY A 156 4.39 -4.05 -10.15
CA GLY A 156 4.18 -5.45 -9.78
C GLY A 156 5.37 -6.10 -9.06
N THR A 157 6.47 -5.38 -8.90
CA THR A 157 7.66 -5.80 -8.13
C THR A 157 8.41 -4.55 -7.65
N ARG A 158 9.31 -4.70 -6.70
CA ARG A 158 10.17 -3.57 -6.25
C ARG A 158 11.21 -3.27 -7.32
N TYR A 159 11.27 -2.01 -7.76
CA TYR A 159 12.26 -1.53 -8.70
C TYR A 159 13.66 -1.49 -8.05
N LYS A 160 14.63 -2.09 -8.72
CA LYS A 160 16.01 -2.24 -8.23
C LYS A 160 17.04 -1.36 -8.97
N GLY A 161 16.57 -0.60 -9.96
CA GLY A 161 17.41 0.29 -10.76
C GLY A 161 17.89 1.52 -10.00
N GLU A 162 18.32 2.54 -10.75
CA GLU A 162 18.88 3.79 -10.24
C GLU A 162 17.99 4.52 -9.23
N GLU A 163 18.58 5.28 -8.31
CA GLU A 163 17.82 6.10 -7.36
C GLU A 163 17.07 7.20 -8.13
N GLY A 164 15.88 7.56 -7.65
CA GLY A 164 14.98 8.48 -8.36
C GLY A 164 14.24 7.88 -9.56
N GLY A 165 14.43 6.56 -9.85
CA GLY A 165 13.74 5.87 -10.94
C GLY A 165 12.59 4.99 -10.47
N THR A 166 11.71 4.62 -11.42
CA THR A 166 10.66 3.61 -11.28
C THR A 166 10.73 2.58 -12.40
N GLY A 167 10.16 1.39 -12.18
CA GLY A 167 9.90 0.44 -13.24
C GLY A 167 8.81 0.89 -14.21
N GLU A 168 8.50 0.05 -15.18
CA GLU A 168 7.36 0.24 -16.07
C GLU A 168 6.05 0.03 -15.30
N PHE A 169 5.05 0.88 -15.55
CA PHE A 169 3.73 0.77 -14.95
C PHE A 169 2.82 -0.08 -15.82
N LYS A 170 2.40 -1.23 -15.31
CA LYS A 170 1.55 -2.19 -16.03
C LYS A 170 0.14 -1.64 -16.19
N ALA A 171 -0.33 -1.52 -17.43
CA ALA A 171 -1.66 -0.99 -17.75
C ALA A 171 -2.80 -1.76 -17.05
N GLY A 172 -2.61 -3.07 -16.79
CA GLY A 172 -3.58 -3.89 -16.07
C GLY A 172 -3.93 -3.36 -14.67
N ALA A 173 -2.97 -2.72 -13.98
CA ALA A 173 -3.16 -2.14 -12.66
C ALA A 173 -4.22 -1.00 -12.66
N PHE A 174 -4.28 -0.24 -13.73
CA PHE A 174 -5.18 0.92 -13.86
C PHE A 174 -6.62 0.55 -14.18
N ARG A 175 -6.87 -0.73 -14.57
CA ARG A 175 -8.23 -1.21 -14.87
C ARG A 175 -9.17 -1.06 -13.68
N ILE A 176 -8.68 -1.12 -12.46
CA ILE A 176 -9.48 -0.92 -11.24
C ILE A 176 -10.09 0.48 -11.27
N ALA A 177 -9.27 1.52 -11.42
CA ALA A 177 -9.71 2.91 -11.43
C ALA A 177 -10.65 3.20 -12.62
N VAL A 178 -10.27 2.78 -13.83
CA VAL A 178 -11.07 3.00 -15.05
C VAL A 178 -12.43 2.31 -14.94
N LYS A 179 -12.49 1.06 -14.46
CA LYS A 179 -13.74 0.30 -14.39
C LYS A 179 -14.71 0.84 -13.34
N THR A 180 -14.19 1.39 -12.25
CA THR A 180 -14.97 2.00 -11.17
C THR A 180 -15.19 3.50 -11.33
N SER A 181 -14.61 4.13 -12.36
CA SER A 181 -14.56 5.59 -12.53
C SER A 181 -13.94 6.31 -11.32
N ALA A 182 -13.19 5.61 -10.48
CA ALA A 182 -12.54 6.21 -9.33
C ALA A 182 -11.29 6.98 -9.74
N PRO A 183 -11.01 8.18 -9.19
CA PRO A 183 -9.80 8.91 -9.49
C PRO A 183 -8.55 8.14 -9.11
N VAL A 184 -7.50 8.26 -9.91
CA VAL A 184 -6.15 7.80 -9.59
C VAL A 184 -5.44 8.88 -8.80
N VAL A 185 -4.94 8.56 -7.62
CA VAL A 185 -4.11 9.46 -6.80
C VAL A 185 -2.66 8.97 -6.87
N PRO A 186 -1.79 9.64 -7.64
CA PRO A 186 -0.38 9.27 -7.69
C PRO A 186 0.30 9.58 -6.36
N VAL A 187 1.21 8.68 -5.92
CA VAL A 187 1.98 8.86 -4.68
C VAL A 187 3.45 8.59 -4.96
N ALA A 188 4.30 9.58 -4.76
CA ALA A 188 5.74 9.45 -4.87
C ALA A 188 6.36 9.12 -3.51
N ILE A 189 7.18 8.04 -3.48
CA ILE A 189 7.92 7.61 -2.28
C ILE A 189 9.40 7.68 -2.60
N SER A 190 10.17 8.51 -1.89
CA SER A 190 11.61 8.66 -2.07
C SER A 190 12.40 8.43 -0.79
N GLY A 191 13.62 7.85 -0.92
CA GLY A 191 14.54 7.57 0.18
C GLY A 191 14.34 6.21 0.89
N ALA A 192 13.25 5.49 0.65
CA ALA A 192 12.92 4.27 1.39
C ALA A 192 13.94 3.13 1.17
N ARG A 193 14.36 2.88 -0.09
CA ARG A 193 15.30 1.82 -0.45
C ARG A 193 16.67 2.00 0.22
N GLY A 194 17.12 3.25 0.34
CA GLY A 194 18.38 3.61 1.00
C GLY A 194 18.44 3.24 2.49
N LEU A 195 17.29 2.95 3.14
CA LEU A 195 17.23 2.66 4.56
C LEU A 195 17.15 1.16 4.90
N PHE A 196 17.02 0.29 3.89
CA PHE A 196 16.91 -1.15 4.10
C PHE A 196 17.62 -1.97 3.01
N GLU A 197 17.08 -2.01 1.79
CA GLU A 197 17.57 -2.87 0.72
C GLU A 197 18.99 -2.52 0.29
N ALA A 198 19.33 -1.24 0.19
CA ALA A 198 20.66 -0.78 -0.17
C ALA A 198 21.74 -1.14 0.88
N HIS A 199 21.32 -1.46 2.10
CA HIS A 199 22.20 -1.91 3.19
C HIS A 199 22.11 -3.43 3.44
N GLY A 200 21.79 -4.22 2.41
CA GLY A 200 21.70 -5.69 2.54
C GLY A 200 20.58 -6.12 3.48
N ASN A 201 19.43 -5.47 3.42
CA ASN A 201 18.25 -5.69 4.27
C ASN A 201 18.55 -5.44 5.77
N ARG A 202 19.37 -4.45 6.07
CA ARG A 202 19.63 -4.00 7.43
C ARG A 202 18.98 -2.64 7.66
N ALA A 203 18.17 -2.55 8.71
CA ALA A 203 17.47 -1.33 9.06
C ALA A 203 18.45 -0.21 9.46
N THR A 204 18.42 0.90 8.74
CA THR A 204 19.18 2.11 9.02
C THR A 204 18.21 3.28 9.23
N PRO A 205 18.53 4.22 10.14
CA PRO A 205 17.68 5.39 10.35
C PRO A 205 17.82 6.37 9.20
N GLY A 206 16.78 7.17 8.97
CA GLY A 206 16.82 8.22 7.96
C GLY A 206 15.44 8.82 7.74
N THR A 207 15.33 9.69 6.75
CA THR A 207 14.05 10.34 6.40
C THR A 207 13.54 9.79 5.08
N VAL A 208 12.25 9.53 5.01
CA VAL A 208 11.53 9.15 3.80
C VAL A 208 10.45 10.19 3.53
N TYR A 209 10.32 10.56 2.28
CA TYR A 209 9.31 11.49 1.82
C TYR A 209 8.22 10.73 1.07
N VAL A 210 6.97 11.04 1.41
CA VAL A 210 5.76 10.55 0.73
C VAL A 210 5.00 11.78 0.25
N ARG A 211 4.84 11.93 -1.06
CA ARG A 211 4.08 13.02 -1.67
C ARG A 211 2.83 12.47 -2.32
N VAL A 212 1.68 12.92 -1.86
CA VAL A 212 0.38 12.65 -2.48
C VAL A 212 0.15 13.73 -3.53
N LEU A 213 0.03 13.33 -4.80
CA LEU A 213 -0.05 14.24 -5.94
C LEU A 213 -1.49 14.47 -6.35
N PRO A 214 -1.78 15.51 -7.14
CA PRO A 214 -3.13 15.81 -7.60
C PRO A 214 -3.82 14.62 -8.26
N PRO A 215 -5.11 14.38 -7.98
CA PRO A 215 -5.82 13.23 -8.51
C PRO A 215 -6.09 13.39 -10.03
N ILE A 216 -5.97 12.28 -10.74
CA ILE A 216 -6.29 12.17 -12.16
C ILE A 216 -7.65 11.50 -12.27
N GLN A 217 -8.64 12.21 -12.85
CA GLN A 217 -9.99 11.69 -13.04
C GLN A 217 -10.00 10.62 -14.13
N THR A 218 -10.70 9.51 -13.88
CA THR A 218 -10.83 8.43 -14.86
C THR A 218 -12.21 8.33 -15.46
N ALA A 219 -13.19 8.98 -14.85
CA ALA A 219 -14.56 9.05 -15.37
C ALA A 219 -14.58 9.73 -16.75
N GLY A 220 -15.23 9.10 -17.73
CA GLY A 220 -15.37 9.65 -19.09
C GLY A 220 -14.11 9.57 -19.96
N MET A 221 -13.00 8.99 -19.49
CA MET A 221 -11.80 8.82 -20.31
C MET A 221 -12.08 7.99 -21.56
N SER A 222 -11.64 8.51 -22.71
CA SER A 222 -11.59 7.78 -23.97
C SER A 222 -10.60 6.60 -23.89
N ARG A 223 -10.71 5.64 -24.82
CA ARG A 223 -9.76 4.51 -24.91
C ARG A 223 -8.30 4.96 -25.12
N ALA A 224 -8.09 6.08 -25.79
CA ALA A 224 -6.76 6.63 -26.01
C ALA A 224 -6.16 7.17 -24.72
N GLU A 225 -6.93 7.92 -23.92
CA GLU A 225 -6.52 8.43 -22.62
C GLU A 225 -6.26 7.30 -21.62
N GLN A 226 -7.13 6.28 -21.59
CA GLN A 226 -6.93 5.09 -20.75
C GLN A 226 -5.61 4.36 -21.08
N LYS A 227 -5.21 4.30 -22.35
CA LYS A 227 -3.96 3.70 -22.80
C LYS A 227 -2.75 4.53 -22.35
N GLN A 228 -2.86 5.85 -22.29
CA GLN A 228 -1.80 6.76 -21.88
C GLN A 228 -1.70 6.94 -20.35
N LEU A 229 -2.75 6.60 -19.60
CA LEU A 229 -2.83 6.80 -18.16
C LEU A 229 -1.65 6.21 -17.38
N PRO A 230 -1.15 4.97 -17.64
CA PRO A 230 0.00 4.41 -16.93
C PRO A 230 1.26 5.28 -17.07
N ASP A 231 1.55 5.72 -18.29
CA ASP A 231 2.73 6.56 -18.57
C ASP A 231 2.57 7.95 -17.97
N ALA A 232 1.40 8.55 -18.06
CA ALA A 232 1.11 9.85 -17.46
C ALA A 232 1.32 9.82 -15.95
N VAL A 233 0.75 8.83 -15.25
CA VAL A 233 0.92 8.67 -13.80
C VAL A 233 2.38 8.40 -13.45
N ARG A 234 3.08 7.58 -14.25
CA ARG A 234 4.50 7.30 -14.04
C ARG A 234 5.35 8.56 -14.15
N GLN A 235 5.13 9.38 -15.18
CA GLN A 235 5.86 10.65 -15.35
C GLN A 235 5.57 11.63 -14.21
N THR A 236 4.32 11.71 -13.76
CA THR A 236 3.93 12.53 -12.61
C THR A 236 4.69 12.12 -11.34
N ILE A 237 4.83 10.82 -11.09
CA ILE A 237 5.59 10.31 -9.93
C ILE A 237 7.10 10.55 -10.12
N LEU A 238 7.65 10.31 -11.31
CA LEU A 238 9.08 10.51 -11.60
C LEU A 238 9.54 11.94 -11.38
N ALA A 239 8.68 12.93 -11.65
CA ALA A 239 8.98 14.34 -11.44
C ALA A 239 9.17 14.71 -9.96
N GLU A 240 8.78 13.83 -9.03
CA GLU A 240 8.79 14.05 -7.58
C GLU A 240 9.77 13.11 -6.83
N LEU A 241 10.52 12.28 -7.56
CA LEU A 241 11.52 11.37 -6.98
C LEU A 241 12.92 11.95 -7.00
#